data_94c85069e5558062dae9fe85492b5d65
#
_entry.id   94c85069e5558062dae9fe85492b5d65
#
_cell.length_a   1.000
_cell.length_b   1.000
_cell.length_c   1.000
_cell.angle_alpha   90.00
_cell.angle_beta   90.00
_cell.angle_gamma   90.00
#
_symmetry.space_group_name_H-M   'P 1'
#
loop_
_entity.id
_entity.type
_entity.pdbx_description
1 polymer ?
#
loop_
_entity_poly.entity_id
_entity_poly.type
_entity_poly.pdbx_seq_one_letter_code
_entity_poly.pdbx_strand_id
1 'polypeptide(L)'
;MRALLLARAAAVVALLVGVAQPALADARSSAKSQVDFGIKVAQNGLWKEATYRWEKAVELDPTYAAAWNNLGIGYEHEGRFEDARKAYEKAVALDPKNVLIRQNYDLFKEINDRTKRRSGK
;
A
#
# COMPACT_ATOMS: atom_id res chain seq x y z
N MET A 1 -65.38 11.33 -9.16
CA MET A 1 -64.30 11.83 -8.30
C MET A 1 -63.09 10.98 -8.51
N ARG A 2 -62.08 11.51 -9.13
CA ARG A 2 -60.80 10.81 -9.26
C ARG A 2 -59.91 11.22 -8.13
N ALA A 3 -59.61 10.28 -7.22
CA ALA A 3 -58.62 10.47 -6.18
C ALA A 3 -57.22 10.43 -6.85
N LEU A 4 -56.56 11.58 -6.88
CA LEU A 4 -55.15 11.67 -7.25
C LEU A 4 -54.35 11.11 -6.12
N LEU A 5 -53.95 9.87 -6.24
CA LEU A 5 -52.92 9.30 -5.39
C LEU A 5 -51.56 9.95 -5.76
N LEU A 6 -51.24 11.03 -5.09
CA LEU A 6 -49.89 11.56 -5.11
C LEU A 6 -49.02 10.58 -4.35
N ALA A 7 -48.36 9.69 -5.08
CA ALA A 7 -47.28 8.92 -4.52
C ALA A 7 -46.17 9.89 -4.15
N ARG A 8 -46.10 10.26 -2.90
CA ARG A 8 -44.91 10.91 -2.31
C ARG A 8 -43.78 9.89 -2.32
N ALA A 9 -42.96 9.98 -3.34
CA ALA A 9 -41.67 9.35 -3.28
C ALA A 9 -40.88 10.05 -2.14
N ALA A 10 -40.88 9.45 -0.97
CA ALA A 10 -39.97 9.82 0.08
C ALA A 10 -38.57 9.47 -0.44
N ALA A 11 -37.88 10.48 -0.95
CA ALA A 11 -36.44 10.35 -1.17
C ALA A 11 -35.80 10.15 0.21
N VAL A 12 -35.49 8.92 0.54
CA VAL A 12 -34.60 8.62 1.65
C VAL A 12 -33.22 9.10 1.22
N VAL A 13 -32.93 10.33 1.56
CA VAL A 13 -31.56 10.83 1.57
C VAL A 13 -30.87 10.05 2.68
N ALA A 14 -30.24 8.95 2.32
CA ALA A 14 -29.28 8.31 3.19
C ALA A 14 -28.12 9.29 3.38
N LEU A 15 -28.18 10.06 4.48
CA LEU A 15 -27.01 10.73 5.00
C LEU A 15 -25.98 9.65 5.27
N LEU A 16 -25.05 9.47 4.32
CA LEU A 16 -23.81 8.78 4.56
C LEU A 16 -23.01 9.61 5.55
N VAL A 17 -23.40 9.57 6.81
CA VAL A 17 -22.52 9.96 7.89
C VAL A 17 -21.35 9.01 7.77
N GLY A 18 -20.17 9.55 7.44
CA GLY A 18 -18.95 8.82 7.30
C GLY A 18 -18.52 8.19 8.62
N VAL A 19 -19.22 7.14 9.00
CA VAL A 19 -18.75 6.23 10.01
C VAL A 19 -17.65 5.43 9.30
N ALA A 20 -16.37 5.71 9.65
CA ALA A 20 -15.28 4.86 9.22
C ALA A 20 -15.72 3.43 9.47
N GLN A 21 -15.87 2.66 8.40
CA GLN A 21 -16.41 1.31 8.53
C GLN A 21 -15.46 0.50 9.39
N PRO A 22 -15.94 -0.16 10.47
CA PRO A 22 -15.08 -0.94 11.37
C PRO A 22 -14.18 -1.92 10.63
N ALA A 23 -14.66 -2.53 9.53
CA ALA A 23 -13.92 -3.44 8.69
C ALA A 23 -12.66 -2.80 8.05
N LEU A 24 -12.70 -1.52 7.65
CA LEU A 24 -11.55 -0.81 7.09
C LEU A 24 -10.52 -0.46 8.17
N ALA A 25 -10.98 -0.07 9.37
CA ALA A 25 -10.10 0.19 10.51
C ALA A 25 -9.39 -1.10 10.95
N ASP A 26 -10.08 -2.25 10.97
CA ASP A 26 -9.51 -3.56 11.30
C ASP A 26 -8.51 -4.01 10.24
N ALA A 27 -8.80 -3.81 8.95
CA ALA A 27 -7.89 -4.12 7.86
C ALA A 27 -6.59 -3.32 7.96
N ARG A 28 -6.67 -2.01 8.22
CA ARG A 28 -5.50 -1.16 8.45
C ARG A 28 -4.71 -1.59 9.66
N SER A 29 -5.36 -1.88 10.77
CA SER A 29 -4.71 -2.36 12.01
C SER A 29 -3.98 -3.68 11.77
N SER A 30 -4.62 -4.62 11.08
CA SER A 30 -4.02 -5.91 10.74
C SER A 30 -2.84 -5.75 9.77
N ALA A 31 -2.98 -4.90 8.76
CA ALA A 31 -1.88 -4.59 7.82
C ALA A 31 -0.69 -3.96 8.55
N LYS A 32 -0.94 -3.01 9.46
CA LYS A 32 0.10 -2.41 10.27
C LYS A 32 0.84 -3.43 11.13
N SER A 33 0.14 -4.38 11.72
CA SER A 33 0.76 -5.47 12.49
C SER A 33 1.68 -6.33 11.64
N GLN A 34 1.30 -6.62 10.39
CA GLN A 34 2.15 -7.34 9.44
C GLN A 34 3.38 -6.51 9.05
N VAL A 35 3.23 -5.21 8.82
CA VAL A 35 4.36 -4.31 8.54
C VAL A 35 5.34 -4.31 9.70
N ASP A 36 4.86 -4.12 10.92
CA ASP A 36 5.72 -4.05 12.12
C ASP A 36 6.44 -5.39 12.36
N PHE A 37 5.78 -6.50 12.15
CA PHE A 37 6.41 -7.82 12.26
C PHE A 37 7.47 -8.02 11.17
N GLY A 38 7.17 -7.64 9.94
CA GLY A 38 8.12 -7.69 8.83
C GLY A 38 9.38 -6.87 9.10
N ILE A 39 9.26 -5.68 9.67
CA ILE A 39 10.41 -4.85 10.08
C ILE A 39 11.29 -5.57 11.10
N LYS A 40 10.69 -6.18 12.09
CA LYS A 40 11.43 -6.93 13.11
C LYS A 40 12.24 -8.09 12.54
N VAL A 41 11.63 -8.87 11.64
CA VAL A 41 12.33 -10.01 11.04
C VAL A 41 13.38 -9.56 10.03
N ALA A 42 13.17 -8.45 9.33
CA ALA A 42 14.16 -7.84 8.44
C ALA A 42 15.40 -7.36 9.23
N GLN A 43 15.21 -6.80 10.41
CA GLN A 43 16.31 -6.41 11.31
C GLN A 43 17.19 -7.59 11.71
N ASN A 44 16.66 -8.80 11.69
CA ASN A 44 17.39 -10.06 11.92
C ASN A 44 17.93 -10.68 10.62
N GLY A 45 17.85 -9.97 9.49
CA GLY A 45 18.32 -10.45 8.20
C GLY A 45 17.39 -11.44 7.48
N LEU A 46 16.19 -11.66 7.99
CA LEU A 46 15.21 -12.60 7.44
C LEU A 46 14.35 -11.92 6.37
N TRP A 47 14.99 -11.56 5.25
CA TRP A 47 14.34 -10.74 4.22
C TRP A 47 13.18 -11.45 3.50
N LYS A 48 13.27 -12.74 3.24
CA LYS A 48 12.16 -13.50 2.64
C LYS A 48 10.93 -13.51 3.52
N GLU A 49 11.10 -13.71 4.82
CA GLU A 49 10.01 -13.65 5.80
C GLU A 49 9.44 -12.23 5.87
N ALA A 50 10.29 -11.21 5.92
CA ALA A 50 9.86 -9.82 5.92
C ALA A 50 9.02 -9.49 4.68
N THR A 51 9.49 -9.85 3.49
CA THR A 51 8.77 -9.64 2.23
C THR A 51 7.41 -10.33 2.24
N TYR A 52 7.36 -11.58 2.72
CA TYR A 52 6.10 -12.30 2.88
C TYR A 52 5.11 -11.55 3.79
N ARG A 53 5.58 -11.01 4.91
CA ARG A 53 4.75 -10.22 5.82
C ARG A 53 4.24 -8.94 5.18
N TRP A 54 5.06 -8.27 4.39
CA TRP A 54 4.65 -7.05 3.68
C TRP A 54 3.72 -7.35 2.50
N GLU A 55 3.87 -8.49 1.82
CA GLU A 55 2.88 -8.98 0.86
C GLU A 55 1.51 -9.21 1.52
N LYS A 56 1.49 -9.82 2.71
CA LYS A 56 0.26 -9.97 3.49
C LYS A 56 -0.34 -8.62 3.90
N ALA A 57 0.49 -7.65 4.25
CA ALA A 57 0.02 -6.32 4.60
C ALA A 57 -0.71 -5.64 3.44
N VAL A 58 -0.18 -5.69 2.21
CA VAL A 58 -0.82 -5.09 1.04
C VAL A 58 -2.07 -5.85 0.57
N GLU A 59 -2.16 -7.15 0.85
CA GLU A 59 -3.39 -7.92 0.65
C GLU A 59 -4.49 -7.48 1.64
N LEU A 60 -4.14 -7.27 2.91
CA LEU A 60 -5.07 -6.84 3.94
C LEU A 60 -5.56 -5.41 3.74
N ASP A 61 -4.67 -4.51 3.39
CA ASP A 61 -5.01 -3.12 3.09
C ASP A 61 -4.17 -2.59 1.91
N PRO A 62 -4.70 -2.69 0.68
CA PRO A 62 -4.01 -2.22 -0.52
C PRO A 62 -3.77 -0.70 -0.58
N THR A 63 -4.39 0.07 0.32
CA THR A 63 -4.24 1.53 0.39
C THR A 63 -3.19 1.98 1.40
N TYR A 64 -2.52 1.05 2.06
CA TYR A 64 -1.52 1.36 3.07
C TYR A 64 -0.15 1.61 2.40
N ALA A 65 0.18 2.86 2.15
CA ALA A 65 1.42 3.27 1.46
C ALA A 65 2.68 2.72 2.13
N ALA A 66 2.75 2.72 3.47
CA ALA A 66 3.91 2.19 4.20
C ALA A 66 4.16 0.70 3.91
N ALA A 67 3.11 -0.09 3.73
CA ALA A 67 3.24 -1.51 3.38
C ALA A 67 3.87 -1.68 1.99
N TRP A 68 3.42 -0.92 1.01
CA TRP A 68 3.99 -0.93 -0.34
C TRP A 68 5.45 -0.46 -0.36
N ASN A 69 5.79 0.57 0.41
CA ASN A 69 7.17 1.03 0.55
C ASN A 69 8.08 -0.05 1.13
N ASN A 70 7.68 -0.70 2.21
CA ASN A 70 8.45 -1.80 2.79
C ASN A 70 8.54 -3.00 1.86
N LEU A 71 7.47 -3.31 1.13
CA LEU A 71 7.47 -4.36 0.12
C LEU A 71 8.50 -4.08 -0.99
N GLY A 72 8.61 -2.82 -1.43
CA GLY A 72 9.65 -2.38 -2.36
C GLY A 72 11.05 -2.66 -1.82
N ILE A 73 11.32 -2.34 -0.57
CA ILE A 73 12.59 -2.63 0.10
C ILE A 73 12.86 -4.14 0.14
N GLY A 74 11.86 -4.94 0.47
CA GLY A 74 11.98 -6.40 0.51
C GLY A 74 12.32 -6.98 -0.85
N TYR A 75 11.66 -6.54 -1.90
CA TYR A 75 11.95 -6.99 -3.26
C TYR A 75 13.35 -6.58 -3.73
N GLU A 76 13.84 -5.38 -3.36
CA GLU A 76 15.23 -5.01 -3.62
C GLU A 76 16.22 -6.01 -3.01
N HIS A 77 16.02 -6.35 -1.73
CA HIS A 77 16.87 -7.32 -1.04
C HIS A 77 16.83 -8.71 -1.64
N GLU A 78 15.75 -9.07 -2.29
CA GLU A 78 15.60 -10.33 -3.02
C GLU A 78 16.07 -10.26 -4.48
N GLY A 79 16.54 -9.11 -4.94
CA GLY A 79 16.95 -8.90 -6.34
C GLY A 79 15.78 -8.82 -7.33
N ARG A 80 14.57 -8.67 -6.85
CA ARG A 80 13.34 -8.58 -7.65
C ARG A 80 13.06 -7.11 -8.01
N PHE A 81 13.89 -6.54 -8.87
CA PHE A 81 13.93 -5.09 -9.11
C PHE A 81 12.70 -4.53 -9.83
N GLU A 82 12.09 -5.27 -10.76
CA GLU A 82 10.85 -4.82 -11.40
C GLU A 82 9.66 -4.85 -10.45
N ASP A 83 9.58 -5.85 -9.58
CA ASP A 83 8.58 -5.90 -8.53
C ASP A 83 8.79 -4.78 -7.50
N ALA A 84 10.05 -4.49 -7.13
CA ALA A 84 10.39 -3.38 -6.26
C ALA A 84 9.94 -2.05 -6.85
N ARG A 85 10.18 -1.80 -8.13
CA ARG A 85 9.74 -0.60 -8.84
C ARG A 85 8.23 -0.42 -8.74
N LYS A 86 7.47 -1.44 -9.05
CA LYS A 86 6.00 -1.41 -8.97
C LYS A 86 5.51 -1.11 -7.57
N ALA A 87 6.12 -1.70 -6.55
CA ALA A 87 5.77 -1.48 -5.15
C ALA A 87 6.04 -0.03 -4.71
N TYR A 88 7.21 0.51 -5.04
CA TYR A 88 7.54 1.91 -4.76
C TYR A 88 6.62 2.89 -5.50
N GLU A 89 6.33 2.65 -6.77
CA GLU A 89 5.40 3.47 -7.56
C GLU A 89 4.02 3.49 -6.90
N LYS A 90 3.54 2.34 -6.44
CA LYS A 90 2.27 2.26 -5.71
C LYS A 90 2.30 3.04 -4.40
N ALA A 91 3.39 2.96 -3.64
CA ALA A 91 3.55 3.70 -2.40
C ALA A 91 3.53 5.22 -2.64
N VAL A 92 4.26 5.70 -3.65
CA VAL A 92 4.28 7.13 -4.03
C VAL A 92 2.91 7.59 -4.50
N ALA A 93 2.19 6.78 -5.29
CA ALA A 93 0.85 7.12 -5.76
C ALA A 93 -0.16 7.25 -4.60
N LEU A 94 -0.03 6.41 -3.57
CA LEU A 94 -0.91 6.43 -2.40
C LEU A 94 -0.59 7.58 -1.43
N ASP A 95 0.68 7.98 -1.32
CA ASP A 95 1.12 9.03 -0.39
C ASP A 95 2.20 9.90 -1.04
N PRO A 96 1.82 10.75 -2.02
CA PRO A 96 2.79 11.48 -2.85
C PRO A 96 3.57 12.56 -2.09
N LYS A 97 3.10 12.98 -0.93
CA LYS A 97 3.76 14.00 -0.09
C LYS A 97 4.69 13.39 0.95
N ASN A 98 4.74 12.08 1.06
CA ASN A 98 5.61 11.40 2.01
C ASN A 98 7.06 11.43 1.52
N VAL A 99 7.87 12.24 2.19
CA VAL A 99 9.27 12.47 1.82
C VAL A 99 10.09 11.19 1.88
N LEU A 100 9.89 10.37 2.91
CA LEU A 100 10.63 9.11 3.10
C LEU A 100 10.35 8.12 1.96
N ILE A 101 9.09 7.95 1.59
CA ILE A 101 8.69 7.06 0.50
C ILE A 101 9.31 7.55 -0.83
N ARG A 102 9.25 8.84 -1.10
CA ARG A 102 9.84 9.43 -2.29
C ARG A 102 11.35 9.26 -2.34
N GLN A 103 12.04 9.51 -1.23
CA GLN A 103 13.48 9.30 -1.13
C GLN A 103 13.89 7.85 -1.38
N ASN A 104 13.15 6.89 -0.82
CA ASN A 104 13.40 5.47 -1.03
C ASN A 104 13.25 5.11 -2.52
N TYR A 105 12.21 5.59 -3.17
CA TYR A 105 12.01 5.35 -4.59
C TYR A 105 13.08 6.00 -5.47
N ASP A 106 13.44 7.25 -5.18
CA ASP A 106 14.47 7.96 -5.93
C ASP A 106 15.84 7.27 -5.80
N LEU A 107 16.20 6.85 -4.60
CA LEU A 107 17.44 6.09 -4.37
C LEU A 107 17.43 4.74 -5.11
N PHE A 108 16.31 4.02 -5.06
CA PHE A 108 16.15 2.78 -5.81
C PHE A 108 16.38 3.00 -7.31
N LYS A 109 15.75 4.01 -7.91
CA LYS A 109 15.90 4.32 -9.33
C LYS A 109 17.36 4.64 -9.68
N GLU A 110 18.01 5.45 -8.88
CA GLU A 110 19.41 5.84 -9.10
C GLU A 110 20.34 4.64 -9.10
N ILE A 111 20.21 3.76 -8.11
CA ILE A 111 21.06 2.55 -8.00
C ILE A 111 20.76 1.57 -9.15
N ASN A 112 19.49 1.31 -9.43
CA ASN A 112 19.09 0.38 -10.46
C ASN A 112 19.51 0.85 -11.87
N ASP A 113 19.39 2.13 -12.16
CA ASP A 113 19.79 2.69 -13.45
C ASP A 113 21.31 2.69 -13.64
N ARG A 114 22.08 2.91 -12.57
CA ARG A 114 23.54 2.76 -12.60
C ARG A 114 23.97 1.33 -12.90
N THR A 115 23.30 0.37 -12.28
CA THR A 115 23.58 -1.07 -12.48
C THR A 115 23.28 -1.47 -13.93
N LYS A 116 22.13 -1.06 -14.46
CA LYS A 116 21.77 -1.32 -15.87
C LYS A 116 22.78 -0.73 -16.86
N ARG A 117 23.25 0.48 -16.61
CA ARG A 117 24.27 1.13 -17.46
C ARG A 117 25.60 0.36 -17.44
N ARG A 118 25.99 -0.22 -16.32
CA ARG A 118 27.21 -1.01 -16.20
C ARG A 118 27.10 -2.38 -16.87
N SER A 119 25.95 -3.01 -16.78
CA SER A 119 25.71 -4.34 -17.38
C SER A 119 25.45 -4.30 -18.88
N GLY A 120 25.06 -3.15 -19.42
CA GLY A 120 24.82 -2.93 -20.86
C GLY A 120 26.08 -2.64 -21.66
N LYS A 121 27.23 -2.72 -21.05
CA LYS A 121 28.54 -2.65 -21.71
C LYS A 121 29.10 -4.07 -21.83
#